data_5fbbafcc98e8595170d46fffeb0889b6
#
_entry.id   5fbbafcc98e8595170d46fffeb0889b6
#
_cell.length_a   1.000
_cell.length_b   1.000
_cell.length_c   1.000
_cell.angle_alpha   90.00
_cell.angle_beta   90.00
_cell.angle_gamma   90.00
#
_symmetry.space_group_name_H-M   'P 1'
#
loop_
_entity.id
_entity.type
_entity.pdbx_description
1 polymer ?
#
loop_
_entity_poly.entity_id
_entity_poly.type
_entity_poly.pdbx_seq_one_letter_code
_entity_poly.pdbx_strand_id
1 'polypeptide(L)'
;MSSSVKRFELFRMLFAIAIALLVSFGIIFLVSSQPLTAIYTLITGPFKSRRNFANVIEAMIPLIFTGTGVCIMFSANQINLAGEGAFHIGGLVSAVVALELGLSAGLSQAVAILLSGLAGAVFTAVPAVLKIKTNSSVLVSSLMLNYLAQWFATFILMHFICDPSIGSGSYLIPEELKLPAMIEKTRIHAGLIIALAAAVLGYFFLYRSRTGYELRLTGQNELVARSSGVSIVK
;
A
#
# COMPACT_ATOMS: atom_id res chain seq x y z
N MET A 1 -17.46 -3.50 -26.01
CA MET A 1 -16.46 -4.59 -26.00
C MET A 1 -17.21 -5.90 -26.15
N SER A 2 -16.99 -6.68 -27.22
CA SER A 2 -17.70 -7.93 -27.54
C SER A 2 -17.49 -8.97 -26.42
N SER A 3 -18.52 -9.80 -26.16
CA SER A 3 -18.44 -10.84 -25.10
C SER A 3 -17.34 -11.88 -25.37
N SER A 4 -16.91 -12.04 -26.62
CA SER A 4 -15.80 -12.89 -27.04
C SER A 4 -14.43 -12.33 -26.58
N VAL A 5 -14.22 -11.02 -26.62
CA VAL A 5 -12.98 -10.38 -26.17
C VAL A 5 -12.84 -10.52 -24.66
N LYS A 6 -13.90 -10.32 -23.88
CA LYS A 6 -13.89 -10.53 -22.43
C LYS A 6 -13.56 -11.97 -22.03
N ARG A 7 -14.12 -12.96 -22.77
CA ARG A 7 -13.81 -14.38 -22.52
C ARG A 7 -12.36 -14.72 -22.84
N PHE A 8 -11.81 -14.16 -23.91
CA PHE A 8 -10.41 -14.36 -24.28
C PHE A 8 -9.46 -13.75 -23.24
N GLU A 9 -9.75 -12.53 -22.77
CA GLU A 9 -8.96 -11.89 -21.70
C GLU A 9 -9.02 -12.69 -20.39
N LEU A 10 -10.20 -13.17 -20.01
CA LEU A 10 -10.36 -14.02 -18.83
C LEU A 10 -9.56 -15.33 -18.95
N PHE A 11 -9.65 -15.99 -20.11
CA PHE A 11 -8.89 -17.22 -20.37
C PHE A 11 -7.38 -16.98 -20.29
N ARG A 12 -6.88 -15.91 -20.90
CA ARG A 12 -5.45 -15.52 -20.84
C ARG A 12 -5.00 -15.27 -19.41
N MET A 13 -5.81 -14.60 -18.60
CA MET A 13 -5.51 -14.32 -17.19
C MET A 13 -5.49 -15.62 -16.36
N LEU A 14 -6.49 -16.49 -16.51
CA LEU A 14 -6.54 -17.78 -15.82
C LEU A 14 -5.37 -18.68 -16.21
N PHE A 15 -5.01 -18.70 -17.49
CA PHE A 15 -3.87 -19.47 -18.00
C PHE A 15 -2.54 -18.97 -17.41
N ALA A 16 -2.34 -17.65 -17.33
CA ALA A 16 -1.16 -17.07 -16.68
C ALA A 16 -1.07 -17.43 -15.19
N ILE A 17 -2.20 -17.38 -14.48
CA ILE A 17 -2.28 -17.81 -13.07
C ILE A 17 -1.96 -19.30 -12.94
N ALA A 18 -2.51 -20.15 -13.80
CA ALA A 18 -2.24 -21.58 -13.78
C ALA A 18 -0.76 -21.90 -14.00
N ILE A 19 -0.10 -21.23 -14.94
CA ILE A 19 1.35 -21.39 -15.17
C ILE A 19 2.14 -20.95 -13.94
N ALA A 20 1.81 -19.80 -13.34
CA ALA A 20 2.50 -19.31 -12.14
C ALA A 20 2.36 -20.30 -10.98
N LEU A 21 1.17 -20.88 -10.77
CA LEU A 21 0.94 -21.91 -9.75
C LEU A 21 1.72 -23.20 -10.05
N LEU A 22 1.76 -23.66 -11.30
CA LEU A 22 2.53 -24.84 -11.69
C LEU A 22 4.02 -24.65 -11.42
N VAL A 23 4.58 -23.50 -11.79
CA VAL A 23 5.99 -23.18 -11.50
C VAL A 23 6.23 -23.13 -9.99
N SER A 24 5.36 -22.47 -9.24
CA SER A 24 5.47 -22.39 -7.78
C SER A 24 5.41 -23.75 -7.11
N PHE A 25 4.49 -24.62 -7.53
CA PHE A 25 4.40 -25.99 -7.02
C PHE A 25 5.61 -26.84 -7.44
N GLY A 26 6.12 -26.65 -8.67
CA GLY A 26 7.36 -27.29 -9.11
C GLY A 26 8.55 -26.92 -8.22
N ILE A 27 8.69 -25.65 -7.83
CA ILE A 27 9.73 -25.21 -6.91
C ILE A 27 9.55 -25.86 -5.52
N ILE A 28 8.31 -25.93 -5.02
CA ILE A 28 8.02 -26.59 -3.72
C ILE A 28 8.42 -28.07 -3.76
N PHE A 29 8.17 -28.76 -4.87
CA PHE A 29 8.59 -30.17 -5.03
C PHE A 29 10.11 -30.35 -5.03
N LEU A 30 10.85 -29.38 -5.54
CA LEU A 30 12.32 -29.42 -5.59
C LEU A 30 12.99 -29.07 -4.25
N VAL A 31 12.37 -28.18 -3.48
CA VAL A 31 13.00 -27.60 -2.26
C VAL A 31 12.49 -28.24 -0.97
N SER A 32 11.23 -28.68 -0.94
CA SER A 32 10.60 -29.18 0.30
C SER A 32 10.81 -30.67 0.48
N SER A 33 11.15 -31.08 1.70
CA SER A 33 11.19 -32.51 2.10
C SER A 33 9.78 -33.15 2.15
N GLN A 34 8.72 -32.32 2.27
CA GLN A 34 7.33 -32.77 2.32
C GLN A 34 6.44 -31.90 1.42
N PRO A 35 6.58 -31.99 0.07
CA PRO A 35 5.95 -31.05 -0.86
C PRO A 35 4.42 -31.08 -0.82
N LEU A 36 3.80 -32.25 -0.70
CA LEU A 36 2.35 -32.37 -0.63
C LEU A 36 1.77 -31.70 0.62
N THR A 37 2.41 -31.89 1.77
CA THR A 37 2.01 -31.23 3.03
C THR A 37 2.18 -29.73 2.94
N ALA A 38 3.24 -29.25 2.30
CA ALA A 38 3.49 -27.82 2.09
C ALA A 38 2.41 -27.20 1.21
N ILE A 39 2.07 -27.82 0.07
CA ILE A 39 1.01 -27.35 -0.82
C ILE A 39 -0.37 -27.39 -0.13
N TYR A 40 -0.68 -28.48 0.55
CA TYR A 40 -1.92 -28.58 1.32
C TYR A 40 -2.02 -27.47 2.38
N THR A 41 -0.93 -27.20 3.10
CA THR A 41 -0.90 -26.17 4.13
C THR A 41 -0.96 -24.75 3.53
N LEU A 42 -0.36 -24.53 2.37
CA LEU A 42 -0.45 -23.27 1.65
C LEU A 42 -1.91 -22.91 1.32
N ILE A 43 -2.68 -23.88 0.83
CA ILE A 43 -4.06 -23.65 0.40
C ILE A 43 -5.02 -23.62 1.60
N THR A 44 -4.88 -24.57 2.53
CA THR A 44 -5.82 -24.74 3.65
C THR A 44 -5.43 -23.96 4.89
N GLY A 45 -4.15 -23.56 5.02
CA GLY A 45 -3.60 -22.87 6.18
C GLY A 45 -4.39 -21.65 6.62
N PRO A 46 -4.78 -20.73 5.72
CA PRO A 46 -5.61 -19.57 6.03
C PRO A 46 -6.95 -19.94 6.69
N PHE A 47 -7.53 -21.06 6.33
CA PHE A 47 -8.86 -21.53 6.80
C PHE A 47 -8.82 -22.49 7.97
N LYS A 48 -7.63 -22.99 8.36
CA LYS A 48 -7.49 -23.97 9.47
C LYS A 48 -7.89 -23.43 10.83
N SER A 49 -7.79 -22.13 11.04
CA SER A 49 -8.02 -21.50 12.34
C SER A 49 -8.56 -20.10 12.15
N ARG A 50 -9.44 -19.69 13.10
CA ARG A 50 -9.95 -18.32 13.17
C ARG A 50 -8.82 -17.28 13.21
N ARG A 51 -7.73 -17.58 13.90
CA ARG A 51 -6.55 -16.73 13.99
C ARG A 51 -5.84 -16.59 12.65
N ASN A 52 -5.67 -17.69 11.91
CA ASN A 52 -5.03 -17.65 10.59
C ASN A 52 -5.85 -16.83 9.58
N PHE A 53 -7.17 -17.01 9.60
CA PHE A 53 -8.06 -16.22 8.76
C PHE A 53 -8.00 -14.72 9.10
N ALA A 54 -7.97 -14.41 10.40
CA ALA A 54 -7.81 -13.03 10.87
C ALA A 54 -6.48 -12.40 10.42
N ASN A 55 -5.38 -13.16 10.42
CA ASN A 55 -4.09 -12.68 9.92
C ASN A 55 -4.12 -12.35 8.41
N VAL A 56 -4.90 -13.09 7.62
CA VAL A 56 -5.12 -12.77 6.20
C VAL A 56 -5.84 -11.42 6.06
N ILE A 57 -6.90 -11.22 6.86
CA ILE A 57 -7.63 -9.94 6.85
C ILE A 57 -6.73 -8.79 7.29
N GLU A 58 -5.93 -8.98 8.32
CA GLU A 58 -4.95 -7.99 8.77
C GLU A 58 -3.98 -7.61 7.63
N ALA A 59 -3.42 -8.60 6.94
CA ALA A 59 -2.52 -8.37 5.81
C ALA A 59 -3.20 -7.68 4.60
N MET A 60 -4.52 -7.79 4.46
CA MET A 60 -5.26 -7.06 3.42
C MET A 60 -5.36 -5.56 3.68
N ILE A 61 -5.28 -5.09 4.92
CA ILE A 61 -5.48 -3.68 5.27
C ILE A 61 -4.51 -2.75 4.50
N PRO A 62 -3.18 -2.93 4.57
CA PRO A 62 -2.26 -2.10 3.79
C PRO A 62 -2.43 -2.26 2.28
N LEU A 63 -2.81 -3.46 1.80
CA LEU A 63 -3.04 -3.71 0.39
C LEU A 63 -4.27 -2.96 -0.15
N ILE A 64 -5.32 -2.77 0.66
CA ILE A 64 -6.48 -1.95 0.28
C ILE A 64 -6.07 -0.49 0.09
N PHE A 65 -5.26 0.07 0.98
CA PHE A 65 -4.77 1.44 0.85
C PHE A 65 -3.90 1.62 -0.39
N THR A 66 -2.89 0.77 -0.55
CA THR A 66 -1.97 0.85 -1.70
C THR A 66 -2.70 0.59 -3.02
N GLY A 67 -3.58 -0.41 -3.06
CA GLY A 67 -4.39 -0.71 -4.23
C GLY A 67 -5.30 0.44 -4.64
N THR A 68 -5.93 1.12 -3.68
CA THR A 68 -6.75 2.32 -3.95
C THR A 68 -5.90 3.44 -4.54
N GLY A 69 -4.72 3.72 -3.98
CA GLY A 69 -3.78 4.71 -4.50
C GLY A 69 -3.31 4.38 -5.92
N VAL A 70 -2.94 3.13 -6.16
CA VAL A 70 -2.52 2.64 -7.50
C VAL A 70 -3.65 2.77 -8.52
N CYS A 71 -4.90 2.45 -8.17
CA CYS A 71 -6.05 2.64 -9.07
C CYS A 71 -6.22 4.10 -9.49
N ILE A 72 -6.05 5.05 -8.56
CA ILE A 72 -6.14 6.48 -8.87
C ILE A 72 -5.00 6.90 -9.81
N MET A 73 -3.77 6.50 -9.53
CA MET A 73 -2.59 6.83 -10.35
C MET A 73 -2.71 6.25 -11.78
N PHE A 74 -3.11 5.00 -11.91
CA PHE A 74 -3.27 4.35 -13.23
C PHE A 74 -4.42 4.96 -14.02
N SER A 75 -5.47 5.47 -13.36
CA SER A 75 -6.53 6.20 -14.03
C SER A 75 -6.05 7.50 -14.67
N ALA A 76 -4.97 8.09 -14.14
CA ALA A 76 -4.29 9.26 -14.71
C ALA A 76 -3.17 8.87 -15.71
N ASN A 77 -3.01 7.59 -16.04
CA ASN A 77 -1.91 7.06 -16.85
C ASN A 77 -0.51 7.47 -16.33
N GLN A 78 -0.39 7.62 -15.00
CA GLN A 78 0.87 7.91 -14.34
C GLN A 78 1.34 6.69 -13.57
N ILE A 79 2.61 6.33 -13.72
CA ILE A 79 3.23 5.23 -12.98
C ILE A 79 4.18 5.85 -11.95
N ASN A 80 3.72 5.95 -10.71
CA ASN A 80 4.51 6.38 -9.57
C ASN A 80 4.67 5.20 -8.60
N LEU A 81 5.88 4.73 -8.43
CA LEU A 81 6.20 3.59 -7.57
C LEU A 81 6.68 4.00 -6.17
N ALA A 82 6.50 5.27 -5.76
CA ALA A 82 6.92 5.78 -4.46
C ALA A 82 6.10 5.23 -3.26
N GLY A 83 5.18 4.30 -3.50
CA GLY A 83 4.32 3.73 -2.44
C GLY A 83 5.09 3.01 -1.34
N GLU A 84 6.15 2.28 -1.69
CA GLU A 84 7.02 1.59 -0.73
C GLU A 84 7.76 2.59 0.17
N GLY A 85 8.36 3.62 -0.43
CA GLY A 85 9.03 4.68 0.33
C GLY A 85 8.06 5.47 1.22
N ALA A 86 6.85 5.74 0.73
CA ALA A 86 5.80 6.37 1.54
C ALA A 86 5.41 5.52 2.76
N PHE A 87 5.38 4.19 2.60
CA PHE A 87 5.14 3.26 3.71
C PHE A 87 6.25 3.36 4.78
N HIS A 88 7.53 3.38 4.37
CA HIS A 88 8.65 3.54 5.29
C HIS A 88 8.62 4.89 6.02
N ILE A 89 8.40 5.99 5.30
CA ILE A 89 8.31 7.33 5.90
C ILE A 89 7.09 7.46 6.81
N GLY A 90 5.92 7.00 6.37
CA GLY A 90 4.70 7.00 7.18
C GLY A 90 4.83 6.15 8.44
N GLY A 91 5.42 4.95 8.32
CA GLY A 91 5.71 4.06 9.45
C GLY A 91 6.66 4.70 10.46
N LEU A 92 7.75 5.33 9.98
CA LEU A 92 8.69 6.05 10.83
C LEU A 92 7.99 7.18 11.60
N VAL A 93 7.23 8.04 10.90
CA VAL A 93 6.52 9.16 11.51
C VAL A 93 5.52 8.68 12.55
N SER A 94 4.76 7.61 12.26
CA SER A 94 3.81 7.06 13.23
C SER A 94 4.50 6.49 14.46
N ALA A 95 5.66 5.85 14.32
CA ALA A 95 6.45 5.33 15.43
C ALA A 95 7.01 6.46 16.32
N VAL A 96 7.57 7.51 15.70
CA VAL A 96 8.07 8.70 16.43
C VAL A 96 6.93 9.38 17.20
N VAL A 97 5.78 9.58 16.58
CA VAL A 97 4.60 10.17 17.24
C VAL A 97 4.16 9.32 18.43
N ALA A 98 4.10 8.00 18.26
CA ALA A 98 3.67 7.11 19.33
C ALA A 98 4.65 7.05 20.51
N LEU A 99 5.96 7.16 20.26
CA LEU A 99 6.99 7.02 21.30
C LEU A 99 7.36 8.34 21.98
N GLU A 100 7.34 9.47 21.26
CA GLU A 100 7.94 10.72 21.73
C GLU A 100 6.91 11.79 22.15
N LEU A 101 5.68 11.80 21.59
CA LEU A 101 4.76 12.90 21.85
C LEU A 101 4.06 12.87 23.21
N GLY A 102 4.02 11.73 23.92
CA GLY A 102 3.41 11.62 25.25
C GLY A 102 1.93 12.03 25.32
N LEU A 103 1.20 11.93 24.21
CA LEU A 103 -0.22 12.31 24.13
C LEU A 103 -1.12 11.21 24.71
N SER A 104 -2.35 11.57 25.06
CA SER A 104 -3.37 10.55 25.43
C SER A 104 -3.61 9.57 24.28
N ALA A 105 -3.93 8.31 24.58
CA ALA A 105 -4.00 7.21 23.62
C ALA A 105 -4.80 7.55 22.36
N GLY A 106 -6.04 8.03 22.48
CA GLY A 106 -6.87 8.36 21.33
C GLY A 106 -6.34 9.53 20.50
N LEU A 107 -5.76 10.54 21.13
CA LEU A 107 -5.16 11.69 20.45
C LEU A 107 -3.88 11.28 19.73
N SER A 108 -3.03 10.47 20.37
CA SER A 108 -1.81 9.93 19.75
C SER A 108 -2.12 9.12 18.50
N GLN A 109 -3.12 8.25 18.54
CA GLN A 109 -3.56 7.47 17.38
C GLN A 109 -4.02 8.37 16.22
N ALA A 110 -4.86 9.37 16.50
CA ALA A 110 -5.36 10.29 15.48
C ALA A 110 -4.23 11.12 14.85
N VAL A 111 -3.34 11.68 15.69
CA VAL A 111 -2.19 12.47 15.23
C VAL A 111 -1.21 11.61 14.44
N ALA A 112 -0.94 10.37 14.88
CA ALA A 112 -0.07 9.44 14.16
C ALA A 112 -0.62 9.12 12.76
N ILE A 113 -1.91 8.84 12.63
CA ILE A 113 -2.56 8.57 11.34
C ILE A 113 -2.49 9.80 10.43
N LEU A 114 -2.81 10.99 10.95
CA LEU A 114 -2.81 12.21 10.15
C LEU A 114 -1.39 12.61 9.69
N LEU A 115 -0.41 12.62 10.62
CA LEU A 115 0.96 13.01 10.29
C LEU A 115 1.66 11.99 9.39
N SER A 116 1.44 10.68 9.61
CA SER A 116 1.99 9.64 8.74
C SER A 116 1.38 9.71 7.33
N GLY A 117 0.07 9.94 7.24
CA GLY A 117 -0.62 10.14 5.97
C GLY A 117 -0.13 11.38 5.22
N LEU A 118 0.06 12.50 5.92
CA LEU A 118 0.61 13.73 5.36
C LEU A 118 2.06 13.54 4.89
N ALA A 119 2.90 12.92 5.70
CA ALA A 119 4.28 12.63 5.34
C ALA A 119 4.39 11.73 4.10
N GLY A 120 3.58 10.67 4.03
CA GLY A 120 3.48 9.82 2.85
C GLY A 120 2.99 10.58 1.61
N ALA A 121 1.99 11.46 1.74
CA ALA A 121 1.48 12.29 0.65
C ALA A 121 2.54 13.26 0.12
N VAL A 122 3.25 13.94 1.01
CA VAL A 122 4.37 14.84 0.64
C VAL A 122 5.46 14.05 -0.06
N PHE A 123 5.83 12.89 0.47
CA PHE A 123 6.86 12.04 -0.14
C PHE A 123 6.48 11.58 -1.54
N THR A 124 5.26 11.10 -1.74
CA THR A 124 4.79 10.63 -3.05
C THR A 124 4.60 11.75 -4.08
N ALA A 125 4.47 13.00 -3.64
CA ALA A 125 4.41 14.16 -4.52
C ALA A 125 5.79 14.54 -5.09
N VAL A 126 6.90 14.17 -4.45
CA VAL A 126 8.26 14.54 -4.89
C VAL A 126 8.57 14.13 -6.33
N PRO A 127 8.30 12.87 -6.79
CA PRO A 127 8.53 12.49 -8.18
C PRO A 127 7.72 13.32 -9.18
N ALA A 128 6.49 13.73 -8.83
CA ALA A 128 5.67 14.57 -9.68
C ALA A 128 6.26 15.98 -9.80
N VAL A 129 6.73 16.57 -8.71
CA VAL A 129 7.42 17.86 -8.72
C VAL A 129 8.71 17.81 -9.53
N LEU A 130 9.48 16.73 -9.40
CA LEU A 130 10.69 16.51 -10.21
C LEU A 130 10.36 16.44 -11.69
N LYS A 131 9.30 15.72 -12.08
CA LYS A 131 8.84 15.68 -13.47
C LYS A 131 8.51 17.06 -14.01
N ILE A 132 7.77 17.89 -13.25
CA ILE A 132 7.38 19.23 -13.69
C ILE A 132 8.60 20.14 -13.84
N LYS A 133 9.55 20.10 -12.90
CA LYS A 133 10.70 21.01 -12.88
C LYS A 133 11.85 20.60 -13.78
N THR A 134 12.13 19.29 -13.90
CA THR A 134 13.31 18.76 -14.58
C THR A 134 12.98 17.86 -15.76
N ASN A 135 11.70 17.63 -16.05
CA ASN A 135 11.22 16.69 -17.07
C ASN A 135 11.75 15.25 -16.88
N SER A 136 12.11 14.90 -15.65
CA SER A 136 12.62 13.55 -15.30
C SER A 136 11.50 12.51 -15.31
N SER A 137 11.87 11.24 -15.50
CA SER A 137 10.91 10.12 -15.43
C SER A 137 10.40 9.92 -14.01
N VAL A 138 9.07 9.96 -13.81
CA VAL A 138 8.42 9.68 -12.52
C VAL A 138 8.75 8.28 -12.03
N LEU A 139 8.77 7.30 -12.95
CA LEU A 139 9.09 5.91 -12.63
C LEU A 139 10.49 5.77 -12.03
N VAL A 140 11.50 6.35 -12.67
CA VAL A 140 12.89 6.25 -12.20
C VAL A 140 13.08 7.00 -10.89
N SER A 141 12.60 8.24 -10.81
CA SER A 141 12.74 9.05 -9.59
C SER A 141 12.01 8.44 -8.40
N SER A 142 10.83 7.84 -8.59
CA SER A 142 10.10 7.17 -7.51
C SER A 142 10.80 5.91 -7.01
N LEU A 143 11.40 5.11 -7.90
CA LEU A 143 12.20 3.95 -7.48
C LEU A 143 13.43 4.36 -6.68
N MET A 144 14.16 5.38 -7.14
CA MET A 144 15.32 5.88 -6.39
C MET A 144 14.93 6.42 -5.01
N LEU A 145 13.81 7.13 -4.93
CA LEU A 145 13.29 7.66 -3.66
C LEU A 145 12.89 6.56 -2.69
N ASN A 146 12.39 5.41 -3.14
CA ASN A 146 12.08 4.28 -2.26
C ASN A 146 13.32 3.81 -1.50
N TYR A 147 14.45 3.64 -2.18
CA TYR A 147 15.72 3.26 -1.52
C TYR A 147 16.19 4.32 -0.53
N LEU A 148 16.09 5.60 -0.91
CA LEU A 148 16.42 6.69 0.01
C LEU A 148 15.53 6.68 1.24
N ALA A 149 14.23 6.50 1.08
CA ALA A 149 13.28 6.42 2.20
C ALA A 149 13.57 5.23 3.11
N GLN A 150 13.84 4.06 2.54
CA GLN A 150 14.17 2.85 3.29
C GLN A 150 15.41 3.05 4.14
N TRP A 151 16.50 3.52 3.53
CA TRP A 151 17.76 3.76 4.26
C TRP A 151 17.65 4.89 5.28
N PHE A 152 16.93 5.96 4.95
CA PHE A 152 16.67 7.06 5.88
C PHE A 152 15.84 6.60 7.08
N ALA A 153 14.75 5.87 6.84
CA ALA A 153 13.93 5.32 7.92
C ALA A 153 14.71 4.36 8.81
N THR A 154 15.54 3.49 8.22
CA THR A 154 16.42 2.57 8.95
C THR A 154 17.46 3.33 9.77
N PHE A 155 18.07 4.38 9.21
CA PHE A 155 19.04 5.21 9.90
C PHE A 155 18.42 5.88 11.15
N ILE A 156 17.26 6.52 11.00
CA ILE A 156 16.57 7.16 12.14
C ILE A 156 16.16 6.10 13.18
N LEU A 157 15.63 4.96 12.73
CA LEU A 157 15.24 3.88 13.64
C LEU A 157 16.44 3.40 14.46
N MET A 158 17.56 3.13 13.83
CA MET A 158 18.75 2.56 14.49
C MET A 158 19.45 3.53 15.44
N HIS A 159 19.41 4.84 15.15
CA HIS A 159 20.19 5.82 15.93
C HIS A 159 19.37 6.56 16.98
N PHE A 160 18.06 6.67 16.82
CA PHE A 160 17.21 7.50 17.67
C PHE A 160 16.14 6.75 18.45
N ILE A 161 15.57 5.67 17.89
CA ILE A 161 14.44 4.95 18.50
C ILE A 161 14.67 3.44 18.62
N CYS A 162 15.92 2.99 18.47
CA CYS A 162 16.28 1.58 18.60
C CYS A 162 16.25 1.13 20.08
N ASP A 163 15.64 -0.03 20.32
CA ASP A 163 15.72 -0.72 21.57
C ASP A 163 17.05 -1.53 21.62
N PRO A 164 17.99 -1.19 22.51
CA PRO A 164 19.26 -1.92 22.63
C PRO A 164 19.11 -3.41 22.94
N SER A 165 17.99 -3.81 23.54
CA SER A 165 17.72 -5.21 23.89
C SER A 165 17.34 -6.08 22.70
N ILE A 166 16.77 -5.48 21.64
CA ILE A 166 16.30 -6.17 20.43
C ILE A 166 17.33 -6.05 19.29
N GLY A 167 18.15 -5.00 19.31
CA GLY A 167 19.28 -4.79 18.40
C GLY A 167 18.93 -4.27 17.00
N SER A 168 17.72 -4.52 16.49
CA SER A 168 17.30 -4.09 15.14
C SER A 168 15.83 -3.66 15.06
N GLY A 169 15.22 -3.29 16.18
CA GLY A 169 13.84 -2.84 16.28
C GLY A 169 13.70 -1.58 17.10
N SER A 170 12.59 -0.86 16.93
CA SER A 170 12.21 0.26 17.80
C SER A 170 11.75 -0.24 19.17
N TYR A 171 11.70 0.65 20.14
CA TYR A 171 10.99 0.39 21.40
C TYR A 171 9.56 -0.10 21.11
N LEU A 172 9.06 -0.99 21.98
CA LEU A 172 7.71 -1.51 21.87
C LEU A 172 6.69 -0.37 22.05
N ILE A 173 5.82 -0.19 21.05
CA ILE A 173 4.71 0.74 21.16
C ILE A 173 3.72 0.21 22.19
N PRO A 174 3.37 0.98 23.24
CA PRO A 174 2.38 0.58 24.23
C PRO A 174 1.07 0.13 23.61
N GLU A 175 0.43 -0.89 24.21
CA GLU A 175 -0.83 -1.44 23.68
C GLU A 175 -1.95 -0.39 23.59
N GLU A 176 -1.95 0.58 24.50
CA GLU A 176 -2.91 1.69 24.55
C GLU A 176 -2.81 2.63 23.34
N LEU A 177 -1.63 2.71 22.71
CA LEU A 177 -1.38 3.54 21.53
C LEU A 177 -1.65 2.80 20.22
N LYS A 178 -1.85 1.48 20.26
CA LYS A 178 -2.26 0.68 19.11
C LYS A 178 -3.75 0.85 18.81
N LEU A 179 -4.12 0.70 17.55
CA LEU A 179 -5.54 0.70 17.18
C LEU A 179 -6.27 -0.45 17.88
N PRO A 180 -7.47 -0.21 18.42
CA PRO A 180 -8.21 -1.22 19.17
C PRO A 180 -8.52 -2.43 18.29
N ALA A 181 -8.29 -3.62 18.85
CA ALA A 181 -8.67 -4.88 18.21
C ALA A 181 -10.19 -5.00 18.17
N MET A 182 -10.77 -5.26 17.01
CA MET A 182 -12.22 -5.42 16.82
C MET A 182 -12.73 -6.79 17.25
N ILE A 183 -11.86 -7.79 17.23
CA ILE A 183 -12.23 -9.16 17.55
C ILE A 183 -11.19 -9.70 18.54
N GLU A 184 -11.67 -10.13 19.71
CA GLU A 184 -10.80 -10.71 20.74
C GLU A 184 -9.95 -11.88 20.21
N LYS A 185 -8.71 -11.95 20.67
CA LYS A 185 -7.71 -12.97 20.27
C LYS A 185 -7.35 -12.96 18.78
N THR A 186 -7.66 -11.87 18.05
CA THR A 186 -7.24 -11.66 16.66
C THR A 186 -6.50 -10.33 16.53
N ARG A 187 -5.80 -10.15 15.41
CA ARG A 187 -5.10 -8.91 15.10
C ARG A 187 -5.89 -7.96 14.19
N ILE A 188 -7.18 -8.27 13.97
CA ILE A 188 -8.06 -7.38 13.20
C ILE A 188 -8.33 -6.14 14.03
N HIS A 189 -7.83 -5.00 13.60
CA HIS A 189 -7.96 -3.71 14.28
C HIS A 189 -8.84 -2.74 13.47
N ALA A 190 -9.21 -1.62 14.08
CA ALA A 190 -10.07 -0.58 13.48
C ALA A 190 -9.53 -0.02 12.14
N GLY A 191 -8.25 -0.23 11.84
CA GLY A 191 -7.65 0.09 10.54
C GLY A 191 -8.35 -0.54 9.34
N LEU A 192 -9.05 -1.68 9.51
CA LEU A 192 -9.85 -2.28 8.43
C LEU A 192 -10.99 -1.36 8.02
N ILE A 193 -11.70 -0.77 8.99
CA ILE A 193 -12.80 0.16 8.70
C ILE A 193 -12.26 1.39 7.97
N ILE A 194 -11.12 1.92 8.42
CA ILE A 194 -10.47 3.08 7.80
C ILE A 194 -10.04 2.75 6.36
N ALA A 195 -9.49 1.55 6.12
CA ALA A 195 -9.09 1.11 4.79
C ALA A 195 -10.31 0.98 3.84
N LEU A 196 -11.40 0.38 4.30
CA LEU A 196 -12.63 0.27 3.52
C LEU A 196 -13.25 1.64 3.25
N ALA A 197 -13.28 2.53 4.24
CA ALA A 197 -13.73 3.91 4.06
C ALA A 197 -12.86 4.66 3.03
N ALA A 198 -11.53 4.50 3.09
CA ALA A 198 -10.62 5.09 2.11
C ALA A 198 -10.86 4.55 0.70
N ALA A 199 -11.12 3.25 0.53
CA ALA A 199 -11.46 2.66 -0.77
C ALA A 199 -12.78 3.22 -1.32
N VAL A 200 -13.81 3.36 -0.48
CA VAL A 200 -15.10 3.96 -0.86
C VAL A 200 -14.93 5.43 -1.24
N LEU A 201 -14.18 6.20 -0.44
CA LEU A 201 -13.86 7.60 -0.74
C LEU A 201 -13.06 7.72 -2.04
N GLY A 202 -12.08 6.84 -2.28
CA GLY A 202 -11.32 6.76 -3.52
C GLY A 202 -12.21 6.49 -4.74
N TYR A 203 -13.19 5.61 -4.61
CA TYR A 203 -14.20 5.37 -5.64
C TYR A 203 -15.02 6.62 -5.93
N PHE A 204 -15.57 7.28 -4.90
CA PHE A 204 -16.34 8.52 -5.09
C PHE A 204 -15.48 9.63 -5.67
N PHE A 205 -14.25 9.80 -5.18
CA PHE A 205 -13.29 10.74 -5.74
C PHE A 205 -13.06 10.49 -7.23
N LEU A 206 -12.78 9.25 -7.62
CA LEU A 206 -12.43 8.92 -9.00
C LEU A 206 -13.63 9.03 -9.95
N TYR A 207 -14.83 8.56 -9.53
CA TYR A 207 -15.98 8.40 -10.43
C TYR A 207 -17.07 9.45 -10.26
N ARG A 208 -17.08 10.18 -9.14
CA ARG A 208 -18.15 11.14 -8.83
C ARG A 208 -17.67 12.58 -8.63
N SER A 209 -16.34 12.83 -8.60
CA SER A 209 -15.81 14.17 -8.48
C SER A 209 -15.38 14.75 -9.83
N ARG A 210 -15.37 16.08 -9.92
CA ARG A 210 -14.85 16.80 -11.08
C ARG A 210 -13.36 16.52 -11.30
N THR A 211 -12.57 16.55 -10.25
CA THR A 211 -11.13 16.27 -10.30
C THR A 211 -10.85 14.85 -10.78
N GLY A 212 -11.61 13.85 -10.32
CA GLY A 212 -11.48 12.47 -10.78
C GLY A 212 -11.85 12.30 -12.26
N TYR A 213 -12.83 13.07 -12.75
CA TYR A 213 -13.15 13.12 -14.18
C TYR A 213 -11.99 13.72 -15.00
N GLU A 214 -11.46 14.87 -14.57
CA GLU A 214 -10.32 15.53 -15.22
C GLU A 214 -9.09 14.60 -15.25
N LEU A 215 -8.80 13.91 -14.15
CA LEU A 215 -7.75 12.90 -14.04
C LEU A 215 -7.89 11.76 -15.06
N ARG A 216 -9.08 11.16 -15.16
CA ARG A 216 -9.33 10.06 -16.11
C ARG A 216 -9.28 10.53 -17.56
N LEU A 217 -9.77 11.74 -17.83
CA LEU A 217 -9.71 12.32 -19.17
C LEU A 217 -8.27 12.57 -19.61
N THR A 218 -7.44 13.12 -18.71
CA THR A 218 -6.00 13.32 -18.95
C THR A 218 -5.29 11.99 -19.18
N GLY A 219 -5.65 10.95 -18.41
CA GLY A 219 -5.07 9.62 -18.55
C GLY A 219 -5.44 8.92 -19.87
N GLN A 220 -6.60 9.23 -20.44
CA GLN A 220 -7.01 8.66 -21.73
C GLN A 220 -6.35 9.38 -22.92
N ASN A 221 -6.36 10.71 -22.92
CA ASN A 221 -5.72 11.50 -23.98
C ASN A 221 -5.44 12.93 -23.50
N GLU A 222 -4.16 13.23 -23.33
CA GLU A 222 -3.69 14.54 -22.86
C GLU A 222 -4.08 15.70 -23.79
N LEU A 223 -4.06 15.48 -25.11
CA LEU A 223 -4.44 16.52 -26.09
C LEU A 223 -5.92 16.85 -26.00
N VAL A 224 -6.78 15.82 -25.87
CA VAL A 224 -8.22 16.02 -25.69
C VAL A 224 -8.51 16.71 -24.35
N ALA A 225 -7.81 16.35 -23.29
CA ALA A 225 -7.97 17.01 -22.00
C ALA A 225 -7.62 18.51 -22.07
N ARG A 226 -6.51 18.87 -22.74
CA ARG A 226 -6.12 20.28 -22.95
C ARG A 226 -7.15 21.04 -23.76
N SER A 227 -7.62 20.51 -24.89
CA SER A 227 -8.65 21.16 -25.72
C SER A 227 -9.99 21.29 -25.00
N SER A 228 -10.26 20.46 -24.01
CA SER A 228 -11.44 20.56 -23.13
C SER A 228 -11.24 21.51 -21.95
N GLY A 229 -10.14 22.27 -21.90
CA GLY A 229 -9.87 23.27 -20.86
C GLY A 229 -9.35 22.67 -19.53
N VAL A 230 -8.94 21.40 -19.50
CA VAL A 230 -8.34 20.77 -18.32
C VAL A 230 -6.89 21.21 -18.18
N SER A 231 -6.52 21.77 -17.03
CA SER A 231 -5.12 22.08 -16.71
C SER A 231 -4.37 20.82 -16.33
N ILE A 232 -3.36 20.45 -17.11
CA ILE A 232 -2.55 19.23 -16.90
C ILE A 232 -1.49 19.41 -15.80
N VAL A 233 -1.20 20.65 -15.41
CA VAL A 233 -0.18 21.03 -14.40
C VAL A 233 -0.83 21.38 -13.06
N LYS A 234 -1.88 20.71 -12.69
CA LYS A 234 -2.49 20.88 -11.36
C LYS A 234 -1.96 19.85 -10.36
#